data_adccecd76e569ee8f4d9f714a52f95ad
#
_entry.id   adccecd76e569ee8f4d9f714a52f95ad
#
_cell.length_a   1.000
_cell.length_b   1.000
_cell.length_c   1.000
_cell.angle_alpha   90.00
_cell.angle_beta   90.00
_cell.angle_gamma   90.00
#
_symmetry.space_group_name_H-M   'P 1'
#
loop_
_entity.id
_entity.type
_entity.pdbx_description
1 polymer ?
#
loop_
_entity_poly.entity_id
_entity_poly.type
_entity_poly.pdbx_seq_one_letter_code
_entity_poly.pdbx_strand_id
1 'polypeptide(L)'
;MAKAKKIQEKKSSTVYFKNTNNWGNPYVYVYSASTGNKVAAWPGVAMTKVGDGLYSYTIPEGFGDAKVIFSDKGNSQYPGSGQEGLTINAGSSMALKNGSWDSYK
;
A
#
# COMPACT_ATOMS: atom_id res chain seq x y z
N MET A 1 -1.22 0.83 -28.72
CA MET A 1 -2.51 0.18 -28.74
C MET A 1 -3.30 0.45 -27.48
N ALA A 2 -4.51 0.92 -27.63
CA ALA A 2 -5.36 1.28 -26.49
C ALA A 2 -5.62 0.08 -25.57
N LYS A 3 -5.74 -1.10 -26.14
CA LYS A 3 -5.99 -2.31 -25.36
C LYS A 3 -4.86 -2.63 -24.41
N ALA A 4 -3.62 -2.52 -24.88
CA ALA A 4 -2.48 -2.81 -24.05
C ALA A 4 -2.41 -1.84 -22.87
N LYS A 5 -2.73 -0.58 -23.13
CA LYS A 5 -2.73 0.44 -22.09
C LYS A 5 -3.79 0.15 -21.04
N LYS A 6 -4.97 -0.25 -21.47
CA LYS A 6 -6.05 -0.59 -20.55
C LYS A 6 -5.71 -1.79 -19.68
N ILE A 7 -5.07 -2.79 -20.28
CA ILE A 7 -4.66 -3.97 -19.51
C ILE A 7 -3.67 -3.56 -18.43
N GLN A 8 -2.74 -2.68 -18.78
CA GLN A 8 -1.77 -2.18 -17.82
C GLN A 8 -2.44 -1.47 -16.65
N GLU A 9 -3.43 -0.64 -16.95
CA GLU A 9 -4.14 0.12 -15.92
C GLU A 9 -5.01 -0.76 -15.04
N LYS A 10 -5.38 -1.94 -15.51
CA LYS A 10 -6.23 -2.84 -14.76
C LYS A 10 -5.47 -3.79 -13.85
N LYS A 11 -4.15 -3.72 -13.86
CA LYS A 11 -3.37 -4.56 -12.96
C LYS A 11 -3.52 -4.07 -11.54
N SER A 12 -3.77 -5.00 -10.64
CA SER A 12 -3.80 -4.67 -9.23
C SER A 12 -2.42 -4.86 -8.62
N SER A 13 -2.17 -4.15 -7.54
CA SER A 13 -0.90 -4.24 -6.80
C SER A 13 -1.21 -4.71 -5.40
N THR A 14 -0.29 -5.43 -4.80
CA THR A 14 -0.49 -5.91 -3.43
C THR A 14 0.63 -5.39 -2.54
N VAL A 15 0.26 -4.86 -1.39
CA VAL A 15 1.22 -4.39 -0.40
C VAL A 15 1.15 -5.29 0.82
N TYR A 16 2.31 -5.54 1.40
CA TYR A 16 2.46 -6.37 2.59
C TYR A 16 3.13 -5.56 3.68
N PHE A 17 2.74 -5.81 4.91
CA PHE A 17 3.32 -5.14 6.06
C PHE A 17 3.67 -6.16 7.12
N LYS A 18 4.95 -6.24 7.46
CA LYS A 18 5.42 -7.09 8.56
C LYS A 18 5.32 -6.27 9.83
N ASN A 19 4.43 -6.66 10.72
CA ASN A 19 4.11 -5.87 11.92
C ASN A 19 5.14 -6.08 13.01
N THR A 20 6.36 -5.58 12.78
CA THR A 20 7.42 -5.65 13.78
C THR A 20 7.27 -4.56 14.82
N ASN A 21 6.36 -3.61 14.58
CA ASN A 21 6.10 -2.50 15.51
C ASN A 21 5.05 -2.83 16.55
N ASN A 22 4.48 -4.03 16.47
CA ASN A 22 3.42 -4.47 17.38
C ASN A 22 2.20 -3.54 17.36
N TRP A 23 1.86 -3.04 16.18
CA TRP A 23 0.66 -2.23 16.02
C TRP A 23 -0.56 -3.13 16.19
N GLY A 24 -1.55 -2.64 16.94
CA GLY A 24 -2.76 -3.40 17.17
C GLY A 24 -3.68 -3.43 15.95
N ASN A 25 -3.64 -2.39 15.13
CA ASN A 25 -4.55 -2.24 13.99
C ASN A 25 -3.80 -1.71 12.77
N PRO A 26 -3.05 -2.57 12.04
CA PRO A 26 -2.36 -2.10 10.84
C PRO A 26 -3.34 -1.64 9.77
N TYR A 27 -3.16 -0.42 9.32
CA TYR A 27 -3.95 0.22 8.26
C TYR A 27 -3.00 0.63 7.14
N VAL A 28 -3.55 0.75 5.93
CA VAL A 28 -2.80 1.30 4.81
C VAL A 28 -3.62 2.39 4.14
N TYR A 29 -2.97 3.52 3.90
CA TYR A 29 -3.54 4.63 3.17
C TYR A 29 -2.90 4.63 1.78
N VAL A 30 -3.73 4.61 0.73
CA VAL A 30 -3.26 4.46 -0.64
C VAL A 30 -3.78 5.62 -1.48
N TYR A 31 -2.88 6.25 -2.24
CA TYR A 31 -3.29 7.29 -3.18
C TYR A 31 -2.53 7.13 -4.49
N SER A 32 -3.18 7.52 -5.59
CA SER A 32 -2.61 7.46 -6.92
C SER A 32 -1.45 8.43 -7.04
N ALA A 33 -0.32 7.97 -7.58
CA ALA A 33 0.84 8.84 -7.76
C ALA A 33 0.59 9.93 -8.80
N SER A 34 -0.28 9.68 -9.77
CA SER A 34 -0.52 10.64 -10.85
C SER A 34 -1.69 11.58 -10.58
N THR A 35 -2.75 11.10 -9.91
CA THR A 35 -3.96 11.91 -9.73
C THR A 35 -4.17 12.37 -8.29
N GLY A 36 -3.54 11.70 -7.33
CA GLY A 36 -3.79 11.99 -5.92
C GLY A 36 -5.07 11.38 -5.38
N ASN A 37 -5.85 10.69 -6.22
CA ASN A 37 -7.05 10.02 -5.75
C ASN A 37 -6.70 8.97 -4.71
N LYS A 38 -7.49 8.88 -3.67
CA LYS A 38 -7.22 7.95 -2.57
C LYS A 38 -8.26 6.84 -2.55
N VAL A 39 -7.84 5.65 -2.07
CA VAL A 39 -8.76 4.53 -1.90
C VAL A 39 -9.79 4.85 -0.84
N ALA A 40 -9.35 5.44 0.26
CA ALA A 40 -10.22 5.82 1.36
C ALA A 40 -9.57 6.98 2.10
N ALA A 41 -10.38 7.72 2.85
CA ALA A 41 -9.86 8.82 3.65
C ALA A 41 -8.92 8.30 4.73
N TRP A 42 -7.99 9.15 5.16
CA TRP A 42 -7.07 8.81 6.24
C TRP A 42 -7.82 8.29 7.45
N PRO A 43 -7.39 7.23 8.10
CA PRO A 43 -6.13 6.50 7.93
C PRO A 43 -6.18 5.42 6.85
N GLY A 44 -7.20 5.34 6.03
CA GLY A 44 -7.27 4.40 4.94
C GLY A 44 -8.07 3.17 5.29
N VAL A 45 -7.52 2.00 4.97
CA VAL A 45 -8.22 0.72 5.05
C VAL A 45 -7.50 -0.20 6.00
N ALA A 46 -8.26 -0.97 6.80
CA ALA A 46 -7.66 -1.99 7.65
C ALA A 46 -7.05 -3.08 6.77
N MET A 47 -5.82 -3.48 7.09
CA MET A 47 -5.17 -4.55 6.35
C MET A 47 -5.63 -5.91 6.85
N THR A 48 -5.48 -6.91 6.01
CA THR A 48 -5.89 -8.29 6.32
C THR A 48 -4.69 -9.08 6.79
N LYS A 49 -4.83 -9.77 7.93
CA LYS A 49 -3.77 -10.62 8.43
C LYS A 49 -3.70 -11.89 7.56
N VAL A 50 -2.54 -12.15 6.99
CA VAL A 50 -2.33 -13.30 6.10
C VAL A 50 -1.29 -14.27 6.61
N GLY A 51 -0.62 -13.94 7.70
CA GLY A 51 0.37 -14.82 8.30
C GLY A 51 0.75 -14.30 9.67
N ASP A 52 1.74 -14.92 10.27
CA ASP A 52 2.19 -14.53 11.60
C ASP A 52 2.86 -13.16 11.54
N GLY A 53 2.15 -12.15 12.02
CA GLY A 53 2.63 -10.78 11.97
C GLY A 53 2.65 -10.17 10.58
N LEU A 54 2.08 -10.86 9.59
CA LEU A 54 2.09 -10.38 8.21
C LEU A 54 0.69 -9.97 7.78
N TYR A 55 0.58 -8.76 7.23
CA TYR A 55 -0.69 -8.19 6.78
C TYR A 55 -0.58 -7.80 5.32
N SER A 56 -1.69 -7.80 4.62
CA SER A 56 -1.70 -7.44 3.20
C SER A 56 -2.92 -6.61 2.85
N TYR A 57 -2.80 -5.94 1.70
CA TYR A 57 -3.93 -5.23 1.10
C TYR A 57 -3.72 -5.20 -0.41
N THR A 58 -4.75 -5.55 -1.16
CA THR A 58 -4.70 -5.49 -2.63
C THR A 58 -5.32 -4.17 -3.07
N ILE A 59 -4.52 -3.37 -3.77
CA ILE A 59 -4.97 -2.06 -4.27
C ILE A 59 -5.91 -2.32 -5.45
N PRO A 60 -7.09 -1.68 -5.47
CA PRO A 60 -8.03 -1.89 -6.58
C PRO A 60 -7.43 -1.54 -7.93
N GLU A 61 -7.93 -2.20 -8.96
CA GLU A 61 -7.54 -1.89 -10.33
C GLU A 61 -7.87 -0.44 -10.65
N GLY A 62 -7.07 0.14 -11.54
CA GLY A 62 -7.32 1.49 -12.01
C GLY A 62 -6.52 2.57 -11.31
N PHE A 63 -5.79 2.22 -10.25
CA PHE A 63 -4.98 3.21 -9.55
C PHE A 63 -3.61 3.43 -10.19
N GLY A 64 -3.16 2.49 -11.04
CA GLY A 64 -1.85 2.59 -11.65
C GLY A 64 -0.76 2.59 -10.59
N ASP A 65 0.29 3.38 -10.82
CA ASP A 65 1.33 3.55 -9.81
C ASP A 65 0.75 4.32 -8.64
N ALA A 66 1.09 3.91 -7.43
CA ALA A 66 0.47 4.45 -6.23
C ALA A 66 1.50 4.68 -5.15
N LYS A 67 1.09 5.37 -4.11
CA LYS A 67 1.89 5.58 -2.91
C LYS A 67 1.11 5.11 -1.71
N VAL A 68 1.82 4.54 -0.73
CA VAL A 68 1.17 3.96 0.43
C VAL A 68 1.82 4.45 1.71
N ILE A 69 1.00 4.59 2.75
CA ILE A 69 1.45 4.94 4.09
C ILE A 69 0.80 3.94 5.03
N PHE A 70 1.61 3.29 5.86
CA PHE A 70 1.09 2.34 6.85
C PHE A 70 0.95 3.04 8.18
N SER A 71 -0.08 2.67 8.96
CA SER A 71 -0.27 3.26 10.28
C SER A 71 -0.98 2.30 11.21
N ASP A 72 -0.92 2.62 12.49
CA ASP A 72 -1.71 1.94 13.52
C ASP A 72 -2.99 2.75 13.69
N LYS A 73 -3.91 2.55 12.74
CA LYS A 73 -5.20 3.25 12.69
C LYS A 73 -5.02 4.77 12.85
N GLY A 74 -3.98 5.30 12.23
CA GLY A 74 -3.73 6.75 12.23
C GLY A 74 -2.88 7.27 13.39
N ASN A 75 -2.53 6.43 14.35
CA ASN A 75 -1.75 6.88 15.51
C ASN A 75 -0.26 6.96 15.22
N SER A 76 0.37 5.82 14.97
CA SER A 76 1.76 5.78 14.53
C SER A 76 1.77 5.50 13.06
N GLN A 77 2.78 5.98 12.33
CA GLN A 77 2.79 5.77 10.88
C GLN A 77 4.20 5.62 10.33
N TYR A 78 4.27 4.99 9.15
CA TYR A 78 5.49 4.90 8.37
C TYR A 78 5.11 5.00 6.89
N PRO A 79 5.69 5.88 6.07
CA PRO A 79 6.69 6.91 6.47
C PRO A 79 6.11 7.93 7.43
N GLY A 80 7.00 8.70 8.03
CA GLY A 80 6.60 9.67 9.03
C GLY A 80 5.72 10.78 8.49
N SER A 81 5.10 11.52 9.40
CA SER A 81 4.22 12.63 9.03
C SER A 81 4.98 13.64 8.18
N GLY A 82 4.31 14.12 7.12
CA GLY A 82 4.91 15.09 6.21
C GLY A 82 5.79 14.49 5.14
N GLN A 83 5.99 13.17 5.13
CA GLN A 83 6.79 12.52 4.10
C GLN A 83 5.90 11.88 3.06
N GLU A 84 6.44 11.76 1.83
CA GLU A 84 5.72 11.07 0.78
C GLU A 84 5.53 9.60 1.12
N GLY A 85 4.44 9.01 0.61
CA GLY A 85 4.22 7.59 0.75
C GLY A 85 5.24 6.78 -0.03
N LEU A 86 5.29 5.49 0.27
CA LEU A 86 6.17 4.55 -0.42
C LEU A 86 5.59 4.23 -1.79
N THR A 87 6.44 4.19 -2.81
CA THR A 87 5.97 3.99 -4.18
C THR A 87 5.81 2.51 -4.50
N ILE A 88 4.66 2.17 -5.11
CA ILE A 88 4.45 0.84 -5.64
C ILE A 88 3.96 0.97 -7.08
N ASN A 89 4.63 0.24 -8.00
CA ASN A 89 4.26 0.28 -9.41
C ASN A 89 3.07 -0.64 -9.67
N ALA A 90 2.26 -0.27 -10.65
CA ALA A 90 1.08 -1.07 -11.02
C ALA A 90 1.49 -2.51 -11.31
N GLY A 91 0.75 -3.44 -10.71
CA GLY A 91 0.99 -4.87 -10.92
C GLY A 91 2.09 -5.46 -10.08
N SER A 92 2.70 -4.67 -9.19
CA SER A 92 3.79 -5.15 -8.34
C SER A 92 3.28 -5.65 -7.00
N SER A 93 4.14 -6.42 -6.33
CA SER A 93 3.92 -6.78 -4.93
C SER A 93 5.11 -6.30 -4.13
N MET A 94 4.86 -5.51 -3.11
CA MET A 94 5.90 -4.90 -2.29
C MET A 94 5.62 -5.16 -0.83
N ALA A 95 6.66 -5.21 -0.03
CA ALA A 95 6.52 -5.44 1.40
C ALA A 95 7.37 -4.48 2.22
N LEU A 96 6.81 -3.98 3.29
CA LEU A 96 7.55 -3.22 4.29
C LEU A 96 7.89 -4.18 5.43
N LYS A 97 9.20 -4.45 5.59
CA LYS A 97 9.70 -5.32 6.63
C LYS A 97 10.80 -4.60 7.38
N ASN A 98 10.58 -4.32 8.65
CA ASN A 98 11.61 -3.71 9.47
C ASN A 98 12.15 -2.41 8.88
N GLY A 99 11.27 -1.61 8.28
CA GLY A 99 11.67 -0.35 7.68
C GLY A 99 12.27 -0.47 6.28
N SER A 100 12.35 -1.67 5.73
CA SER A 100 12.82 -1.90 4.35
C SER A 100 11.65 -2.12 3.42
N TRP A 101 11.62 -1.36 2.34
CA TRP A 101 10.57 -1.44 1.32
C TRP A 101 11.13 -2.13 0.10
N ASP A 102 10.74 -3.38 -0.10
CA ASP A 102 11.31 -4.22 -1.17
C ASP A 102 10.21 -5.06 -1.82
N SER A 103 10.56 -5.66 -2.97
CA SER A 103 9.66 -6.59 -3.64
C SER A 103 9.32 -7.75 -2.71
N TYR A 104 8.06 -8.15 -2.73
CA TYR A 104 7.60 -9.28 -1.93
C TYR A 104 7.68 -10.55 -2.78
N LYS A 105 8.30 -11.56 -2.24
CA LYS A 105 8.43 -12.85 -2.95
C LYS A 105 7.93 -13.99 -2.11
#